data_63bc04349b7f46555903f69e2d99f2d7
#
_entry.id   63bc04349b7f46555903f69e2d99f2d7
#
_cell.length_a   1.000
_cell.length_b   1.000
_cell.length_c   1.000
_cell.angle_alpha   90.00
_cell.angle_beta   90.00
_cell.angle_gamma   90.00
#
_symmetry.space_group_name_H-M   'P 1'
#
loop_
_entity.id
_entity.type
_entity.pdbx_description
1 polymer ?
#
loop_
_entity_poly.entity_id
_entity_poly.type
_entity_poly.pdbx_seq_one_letter_code
_entity_poly.pdbx_strand_id
1 'polypeptide(L)'
;MLSGASFRDSVLSMVAAVLGMIPEGLYLLTSVALVVSVLRLATRKVLVHDMKCIEALARVDVLCVDKTGTITENEMQVSSLVPLEGFDPAQGVGLKTLVGNLVAAMPEGNQTMQALHRYFKLPAQTNAEQVFPFSSTYKYCGAVFSGEAYVLGAPEFLLREDYETVQPLAESYSADGYRVMLFGKYTGTLEGQALTEKVIPMGLLLLTNPIRRDAPEAFRYFAQQGVAVKVISGDNPLTVSRIAMEAEIPGAEKYIDASTLDSEEAIYEAAGEYTVFGRVTPDQKRQLVRALQSQGHTVGMTGDGVNDVLALKDADCSVAMASGCDAAAQVSQLVLLESDFSAMPSVVAEGRRVVNNVQRSASLFLVKNIFSFLLSVFSACFMISYPLEPSQLSLITMFTIGVPGFFLALQPNEDPIRGKFLPNVLAKALPAGLTDFLVVGALVIFGRVFGVNEGDISIACTMLLSIVGFMILYNISKPLNWFRWIIWGGCVTGLLVCSIWLGDIFGIGRMSLKCVLLFGVFAIATEPILRYGILLTETVSRLHRAHREKRLAKKAQKAENN
;
A
#
# COMPACT_ATOMS: atom_id res chain seq x y z
N MET A 1 45.77 -13.87 -21.63
CA MET A 1 47.11 -14.49 -21.60
C MET A 1 47.16 -15.82 -22.36
N LEU A 2 46.29 -16.75 -22.10
CA LEU A 2 46.19 -18.01 -22.89
C LEU A 2 45.84 -17.80 -24.36
N SER A 3 45.18 -16.68 -24.70
CA SER A 3 44.79 -16.28 -26.06
C SER A 3 45.86 -15.48 -26.83
N GLY A 4 47.10 -15.32 -26.29
CA GLY A 4 48.14 -14.49 -26.91
C GLY A 4 47.98 -12.99 -26.78
N ALA A 5 46.92 -12.49 -26.08
CA ALA A 5 46.68 -11.07 -25.85
C ALA A 5 47.71 -10.48 -24.85
N SER A 6 48.01 -9.18 -25.02
CA SER A 6 48.87 -8.47 -24.07
C SER A 6 48.24 -8.43 -22.67
N PHE A 7 49.06 -8.27 -21.62
CA PHE A 7 48.54 -8.12 -20.24
C PHE A 7 47.54 -6.96 -20.14
N ARG A 8 47.88 -5.82 -20.75
CA ARG A 8 47.04 -4.63 -20.77
C ARG A 8 45.67 -4.92 -21.40
N ASP A 9 45.63 -5.58 -22.56
CA ASP A 9 44.37 -5.86 -23.27
C ASP A 9 43.55 -6.91 -22.51
N SER A 10 44.21 -7.87 -21.86
CA SER A 10 43.53 -8.85 -20.98
C SER A 10 42.86 -8.18 -19.78
N VAL A 11 43.51 -7.20 -19.15
CA VAL A 11 42.96 -6.44 -18.03
C VAL A 11 41.79 -5.55 -18.51
N LEU A 12 41.94 -4.85 -19.64
CA LEU A 12 40.88 -4.03 -20.19
C LEU A 12 39.62 -4.86 -20.54
N SER A 13 39.81 -6.00 -21.16
CA SER A 13 38.72 -6.93 -21.50
C SER A 13 38.03 -7.46 -20.23
N MET A 14 38.79 -7.80 -19.18
CA MET A 14 38.24 -8.23 -17.91
C MET A 14 37.44 -7.10 -17.25
N VAL A 15 37.95 -5.88 -17.22
CA VAL A 15 37.26 -4.72 -16.67
C VAL A 15 35.94 -4.44 -17.43
N ALA A 16 35.99 -4.47 -18.78
CA ALA A 16 34.78 -4.29 -19.60
C ALA A 16 33.72 -5.35 -19.29
N ALA A 17 34.11 -6.63 -19.18
CA ALA A 17 33.22 -7.72 -18.86
C ALA A 17 32.56 -7.54 -17.46
N VAL A 18 33.35 -7.21 -16.44
CA VAL A 18 32.87 -6.97 -15.07
C VAL A 18 31.93 -5.77 -15.00
N LEU A 19 32.30 -4.63 -15.60
CA LEU A 19 31.44 -3.44 -15.67
C LEU A 19 30.11 -3.73 -16.37
N GLY A 20 30.15 -4.59 -17.39
CA GLY A 20 28.93 -5.05 -18.07
C GLY A 20 27.99 -5.84 -17.16
N MET A 21 28.51 -6.59 -16.19
CA MET A 21 27.73 -7.45 -15.29
C MET A 21 27.15 -6.72 -14.08
N ILE A 22 27.71 -5.56 -13.70
CA ILE A 22 27.25 -4.81 -12.51
C ILE A 22 26.15 -3.82 -12.90
N PRO A 23 24.97 -3.86 -12.24
CA PRO A 23 23.88 -2.90 -12.49
C PRO A 23 24.10 -1.59 -11.70
N GLU A 24 25.18 -0.87 -11.98
CA GLU A 24 25.65 0.28 -11.21
C GLU A 24 24.60 1.37 -10.97
N GLY A 25 23.83 1.70 -12.01
CA GLY A 25 22.82 2.75 -11.94
C GLY A 25 21.49 2.32 -11.29
N LEU A 26 21.24 1.02 -11.14
CA LEU A 26 19.95 0.53 -10.62
C LEU A 26 19.72 0.93 -9.17
N TYR A 27 20.76 0.81 -8.32
CA TYR A 27 20.68 1.21 -6.92
C TYR A 27 20.43 2.71 -6.78
N LEU A 28 21.14 3.54 -7.53
CA LEU A 28 20.97 4.99 -7.52
C LEU A 28 19.55 5.37 -7.98
N LEU A 29 19.07 4.78 -9.09
CA LEU A 29 17.74 5.04 -9.63
C LEU A 29 16.62 4.64 -8.66
N THR A 30 16.74 3.49 -8.02
CA THR A 30 15.76 3.04 -7.02
C THR A 30 15.75 3.96 -5.81
N SER A 31 16.92 4.34 -5.31
CA SER A 31 17.04 5.26 -4.17
C SER A 31 16.43 6.64 -4.49
N VAL A 32 16.74 7.20 -5.66
CA VAL A 32 16.16 8.49 -6.10
C VAL A 32 14.63 8.38 -6.27
N ALA A 33 14.14 7.30 -6.86
CA ALA A 33 12.70 7.10 -7.03
C ALA A 33 11.97 7.04 -5.68
N LEU A 34 12.54 6.33 -4.69
CA LEU A 34 11.99 6.25 -3.34
C LEU A 34 12.02 7.61 -2.62
N VAL A 35 13.13 8.33 -2.69
CA VAL A 35 13.23 9.68 -2.08
C VAL A 35 12.23 10.65 -2.69
N VAL A 36 12.08 10.67 -4.02
CA VAL A 36 11.08 11.51 -4.70
C VAL A 36 9.65 11.13 -4.27
N SER A 37 9.39 9.83 -4.09
CA SER A 37 8.09 9.36 -3.60
C SER A 37 7.82 9.84 -2.17
N VAL A 38 8.78 9.69 -1.26
CA VAL A 38 8.67 10.19 0.12
C VAL A 38 8.37 11.70 0.13
N LEU A 39 9.08 12.49 -0.69
CA LEU A 39 8.85 13.93 -0.79
C LEU A 39 7.42 14.25 -1.28
N ARG A 40 6.90 13.49 -2.25
CA ARG A 40 5.52 13.67 -2.74
C ARG A 40 4.48 13.25 -1.70
N LEU A 41 4.72 12.17 -0.96
CA LEU A 41 3.85 11.78 0.15
C LEU A 41 3.86 12.83 1.25
N ALA A 42 5.02 13.41 1.56
CA ALA A 42 5.14 14.51 2.53
C ALA A 42 4.34 15.76 2.11
N THR A 43 4.30 16.12 0.82
CA THR A 43 3.45 17.23 0.34
C THR A 43 1.94 16.93 0.51
N ARG A 44 1.56 15.66 0.61
CA ARG A 44 0.20 15.19 0.90
C ARG A 44 -0.04 14.91 2.39
N LYS A 45 0.84 15.41 3.26
CA LYS A 45 0.75 15.24 4.71
C LYS A 45 0.79 13.76 5.15
N VAL A 46 1.54 12.94 4.44
CA VAL A 46 1.81 11.55 4.79
C VAL A 46 3.27 11.42 5.19
N LEU A 47 3.51 11.04 6.44
CA LEU A 47 4.84 10.76 6.98
C LEU A 47 5.20 9.30 6.71
N VAL A 48 6.40 9.07 6.18
CA VAL A 48 6.93 7.73 5.88
C VAL A 48 8.03 7.41 6.88
N HIS A 49 7.86 6.41 7.72
CA HIS A 49 8.88 5.93 8.66
C HIS A 49 9.80 4.87 8.03
N ASP A 50 9.25 4.00 7.16
CA ASP A 50 10.01 2.98 6.45
C ASP A 50 9.71 3.03 4.94
N MET A 51 10.73 3.29 4.14
CA MET A 51 10.60 3.34 2.67
C MET A 51 10.20 1.99 2.05
N LYS A 52 10.43 0.87 2.74
CA LYS A 52 10.03 -0.46 2.25
C LYS A 52 8.52 -0.62 2.17
N CYS A 53 7.77 0.10 2.99
CA CYS A 53 6.31 0.06 2.96
C CYS A 53 5.74 0.54 1.61
N ILE A 54 6.46 1.40 0.88
CA ILE A 54 6.03 1.89 -0.43
C ILE A 54 5.91 0.72 -1.42
N GLU A 55 6.81 -0.26 -1.35
CA GLU A 55 6.72 -1.47 -2.18
C GLU A 55 5.57 -2.38 -1.73
N ALA A 56 5.41 -2.62 -0.42
CA ALA A 56 4.34 -3.42 0.13
C ALA A 56 2.97 -2.81 -0.22
N LEU A 57 2.81 -1.50 -0.02
CA LEU A 57 1.60 -0.76 -0.32
C LEU A 57 1.14 -0.90 -1.79
N ALA A 58 2.11 -0.88 -2.71
CA ALA A 58 1.84 -1.05 -4.13
C ALA A 58 1.23 -2.42 -4.48
N ARG A 59 1.44 -3.41 -3.61
CA ARG A 59 1.00 -4.81 -3.77
C ARG A 59 -0.16 -5.20 -2.88
N VAL A 60 -0.60 -4.30 -1.98
CA VAL A 60 -1.74 -4.56 -1.10
C VAL A 60 -2.95 -4.96 -1.94
N ASP A 61 -3.50 -6.12 -1.65
CA ASP A 61 -4.73 -6.68 -2.24
C ASP A 61 -5.83 -6.87 -1.20
N VAL A 62 -5.48 -6.81 0.11
CA VAL A 62 -6.44 -6.76 1.22
C VAL A 62 -6.08 -5.62 2.15
N LEU A 63 -7.04 -4.72 2.40
CA LEU A 63 -6.90 -3.61 3.35
C LEU A 63 -7.79 -3.87 4.57
N CYS A 64 -7.17 -4.15 5.71
CA CYS A 64 -7.84 -4.25 7.00
C CYS A 64 -7.98 -2.84 7.60
N VAL A 65 -9.19 -2.45 7.95
CA VAL A 65 -9.48 -1.13 8.52
C VAL A 65 -10.14 -1.28 9.89
N ASP A 66 -9.69 -0.49 10.86
CA ASP A 66 -10.47 -0.31 12.09
C ASP A 66 -11.66 0.64 11.79
N LYS A 67 -12.78 0.46 12.50
CA LYS A 67 -13.96 1.31 12.32
C LYS A 67 -13.68 2.75 12.77
N THR A 68 -13.22 2.89 14.01
CA THR A 68 -13.08 4.18 14.68
C THR A 68 -11.86 4.94 14.13
N GLY A 69 -12.00 6.23 13.88
CA GLY A 69 -10.91 7.04 13.37
C GLY A 69 -10.56 6.81 11.90
N THR A 70 -10.98 5.68 11.29
CA THR A 70 -10.74 5.37 9.86
C THR A 70 -12.01 5.52 9.03
N ILE A 71 -13.05 4.71 9.28
CA ILE A 71 -14.35 4.82 8.59
C ILE A 71 -15.15 5.98 9.18
N THR A 72 -15.12 6.12 10.51
CA THR A 72 -15.80 7.19 11.22
C THR A 72 -14.80 8.27 11.67
N GLU A 73 -15.33 9.45 11.96
CA GLU A 73 -14.55 10.49 12.64
C GLU A 73 -14.22 10.05 14.06
N ASN A 74 -13.08 10.54 14.59
CA ASN A 74 -12.70 10.30 15.98
C ASN A 74 -13.60 11.10 16.95
N GLU A 75 -14.29 12.10 16.45
CA GLU A 75 -15.15 12.94 17.24
C GLU A 75 -16.55 12.34 17.37
N MET A 76 -16.96 12.10 18.63
CA MET A 76 -18.30 11.67 18.96
C MET A 76 -19.26 12.85 18.85
N GLN A 77 -20.49 12.61 18.40
CA GLN A 77 -21.57 13.61 18.31
C GLN A 77 -22.82 13.08 18.99
N VAL A 78 -23.58 13.99 19.61
CA VAL A 78 -24.91 13.67 20.12
C VAL A 78 -25.89 13.73 18.96
N SER A 79 -26.51 12.60 18.65
CA SER A 79 -27.53 12.49 17.60
C SER A 79 -28.88 13.00 18.09
N SER A 80 -29.33 12.52 19.25
CA SER A 80 -30.64 12.91 19.80
C SER A 80 -30.73 12.71 21.31
N LEU A 81 -31.69 13.38 21.93
CA LEU A 81 -32.14 13.20 23.30
C LEU A 81 -33.58 12.70 23.26
N VAL A 82 -33.80 11.45 23.68
CA VAL A 82 -35.09 10.76 23.65
C VAL A 82 -35.68 10.76 25.06
N PRO A 83 -36.79 11.47 25.32
CA PRO A 83 -37.47 11.41 26.60
C PRO A 83 -38.11 10.04 26.82
N LEU A 84 -38.03 9.52 28.07
CA LEU A 84 -38.68 8.27 28.47
C LEU A 84 -40.08 8.53 29.06
N GLU A 85 -40.95 7.50 29.00
CA GLU A 85 -42.27 7.53 29.58
C GLU A 85 -42.18 7.77 31.09
N GLY A 86 -42.93 8.79 31.60
CA GLY A 86 -42.86 9.19 33.01
C GLY A 86 -42.16 10.53 33.27
N PHE A 87 -41.45 11.08 32.27
CA PHE A 87 -40.98 12.47 32.32
C PHE A 87 -42.07 13.41 31.82
N ASP A 88 -42.69 14.18 32.76
CA ASP A 88 -43.69 15.20 32.43
C ASP A 88 -43.00 16.54 32.16
N PRO A 89 -42.98 17.04 30.89
CA PRO A 89 -42.40 18.35 30.57
C PRO A 89 -43.14 19.52 31.21
N ALA A 90 -44.37 19.30 31.69
CA ALA A 90 -45.21 20.33 32.30
C ALA A 90 -44.76 20.73 33.72
N GLN A 91 -43.85 20.01 34.34
CA GLN A 91 -43.34 20.29 35.69
C GLN A 91 -42.21 21.35 35.77
N GLY A 92 -42.06 22.20 34.75
CA GLY A 92 -41.32 23.47 34.85
C GLY A 92 -39.95 23.54 34.20
N VAL A 93 -39.11 22.46 34.17
CA VAL A 93 -37.77 22.47 33.54
C VAL A 93 -37.67 21.37 32.50
N GLY A 94 -37.42 21.73 31.24
CA GLY A 94 -37.34 20.78 30.14
C GLY A 94 -36.12 19.84 30.31
N LEU A 95 -36.27 18.58 29.86
CA LEU A 95 -35.20 17.56 29.91
C LEU A 95 -33.87 18.06 29.34
N LYS A 96 -33.94 18.81 28.24
CA LYS A 96 -32.76 19.40 27.60
C LYS A 96 -32.02 20.38 28.52
N THR A 97 -32.74 21.14 29.32
CA THR A 97 -32.17 22.09 30.30
C THR A 97 -31.53 21.36 31.47
N LEU A 98 -32.17 20.31 31.99
CA LEU A 98 -31.60 19.51 33.09
C LEU A 98 -30.31 18.81 32.69
N VAL A 99 -30.30 18.17 31.51
CA VAL A 99 -29.09 17.57 30.97
C VAL A 99 -28.02 18.63 30.71
N GLY A 100 -28.41 19.78 30.14
CA GLY A 100 -27.50 20.90 29.88
C GLY A 100 -26.85 21.46 31.16
N ASN A 101 -27.61 21.58 32.26
CA ASN A 101 -27.07 21.99 33.57
C ASN A 101 -26.04 20.98 34.10
N LEU A 102 -26.36 19.68 34.02
CA LEU A 102 -25.42 18.62 34.44
C LEU A 102 -24.16 18.65 33.58
N VAL A 103 -24.30 18.74 32.25
CA VAL A 103 -23.16 18.83 31.34
C VAL A 103 -22.29 20.06 31.62
N ALA A 104 -22.91 21.23 31.80
CA ALA A 104 -22.20 22.47 32.11
C ALA A 104 -21.39 22.41 33.43
N ALA A 105 -21.83 21.59 34.40
CA ALA A 105 -21.13 21.40 35.66
C ALA A 105 -19.95 20.41 35.55
N MET A 106 -19.87 19.61 34.47
CA MET A 106 -18.83 18.58 34.29
C MET A 106 -17.60 19.11 33.56
N PRO A 107 -16.38 18.62 33.90
CA PRO A 107 -15.17 18.92 33.12
C PRO A 107 -15.19 18.19 31.76
N GLU A 108 -14.59 18.78 30.72
CA GLU A 108 -14.41 18.19 29.39
C GLU A 108 -13.31 17.12 29.37
N GLY A 109 -13.38 16.14 30.25
CA GLY A 109 -12.29 15.18 30.48
C GLY A 109 -12.21 14.01 29.49
N ASN A 110 -13.25 13.79 28.65
CA ASN A 110 -13.29 12.71 27.68
C ASN A 110 -14.12 13.07 26.44
N GLN A 111 -13.97 12.30 25.35
CA GLN A 111 -14.64 12.56 24.07
C GLN A 111 -16.17 12.61 24.18
N THR A 112 -16.77 11.77 25.02
CA THR A 112 -18.22 11.77 25.27
C THR A 112 -18.67 13.10 25.89
N MET A 113 -17.96 13.59 26.89
CA MET A 113 -18.27 14.84 27.56
C MET A 113 -18.05 16.04 26.62
N GLN A 114 -16.99 16.02 25.80
CA GLN A 114 -16.77 17.04 24.78
C GLN A 114 -17.92 17.10 23.75
N ALA A 115 -18.44 15.93 23.32
CA ALA A 115 -19.61 15.86 22.46
C ALA A 115 -20.86 16.46 23.10
N LEU A 116 -21.05 16.17 24.39
CA LEU A 116 -22.17 16.71 25.17
C LEU A 116 -22.05 18.22 25.32
N HIS A 117 -20.89 18.77 25.67
CA HIS A 117 -20.65 20.21 25.77
C HIS A 117 -20.91 20.93 24.43
N ARG A 118 -20.51 20.32 23.31
CA ARG A 118 -20.78 20.88 21.97
C ARG A 118 -22.28 20.93 21.63
N TYR A 119 -23.03 19.92 22.03
CA TYR A 119 -24.49 19.84 21.77
C TYR A 119 -25.28 20.75 22.69
N PHE A 120 -24.97 20.75 24.00
CA PHE A 120 -25.66 21.55 25.01
C PHE A 120 -24.93 22.89 25.24
N LYS A 121 -24.82 23.74 24.23
CA LYS A 121 -24.15 25.06 24.28
C LYS A 121 -24.86 26.07 25.23
N LEU A 122 -25.68 25.62 26.17
CA LEU A 122 -26.42 26.48 27.08
C LEU A 122 -25.56 26.77 28.30
N PRO A 123 -25.44 28.04 28.75
CA PRO A 123 -24.85 28.34 30.06
C PRO A 123 -25.70 27.67 31.15
N ALA A 124 -25.03 27.20 32.22
CA ALA A 124 -25.72 26.64 33.36
C ALA A 124 -26.75 27.64 33.91
N GLN A 125 -28.00 27.21 33.99
CA GLN A 125 -29.09 28.05 34.56
C GLN A 125 -29.09 27.98 36.09
N THR A 126 -28.47 26.93 36.66
CA THR A 126 -28.34 26.69 38.10
C THR A 126 -26.92 26.22 38.43
N ASN A 127 -26.34 26.74 39.52
CA ASN A 127 -25.05 26.26 40.03
C ASN A 127 -25.22 24.91 40.70
N ALA A 128 -24.34 23.97 40.39
CA ALA A 128 -24.27 22.69 41.07
C ALA A 128 -23.74 22.88 42.50
N GLU A 129 -24.42 22.27 43.48
CA GLU A 129 -23.98 22.23 44.89
C GLU A 129 -22.81 21.25 45.07
N GLN A 130 -22.89 20.12 44.36
CA GLN A 130 -21.83 19.09 44.33
C GLN A 130 -21.71 18.52 42.92
N VAL A 131 -20.50 18.16 42.51
CA VAL A 131 -20.19 17.61 41.22
C VAL A 131 -19.35 16.34 41.35
N PHE A 132 -19.76 15.28 40.71
CA PHE A 132 -19.09 13.99 40.64
C PHE A 132 -18.68 13.70 39.21
N PRO A 133 -17.41 13.90 38.82
CA PRO A 133 -16.91 13.63 37.49
C PRO A 133 -17.07 12.15 37.10
N PHE A 134 -16.98 11.86 35.80
CA PHE A 134 -17.14 10.50 35.29
C PHE A 134 -16.16 9.52 35.93
N SER A 135 -16.71 8.46 36.49
CA SER A 135 -15.95 7.33 37.04
C SER A 135 -15.94 6.15 36.05
N SER A 136 -14.75 5.72 35.64
CA SER A 136 -14.59 4.52 34.83
C SER A 136 -14.97 3.23 35.55
N THR A 137 -14.93 3.22 36.86
CA THR A 137 -15.32 2.09 37.72
C THR A 137 -16.83 1.97 37.82
N TYR A 138 -17.52 3.10 38.11
CA TYR A 138 -18.97 3.11 38.32
C TYR A 138 -19.78 3.47 37.07
N LYS A 139 -19.10 3.84 35.96
CA LYS A 139 -19.69 4.13 34.63
C LYS A 139 -20.76 5.24 34.63
N TYR A 140 -20.68 6.19 35.57
CA TYR A 140 -21.57 7.36 35.61
C TYR A 140 -20.82 8.63 36.03
N CYS A 141 -21.44 9.77 35.77
CA CYS A 141 -21.17 11.07 36.40
C CYS A 141 -22.48 11.63 36.95
N GLY A 142 -22.40 12.58 37.89
CA GLY A 142 -23.61 13.17 38.50
C GLY A 142 -23.33 14.51 39.13
N ALA A 143 -24.42 15.25 39.41
CA ALA A 143 -24.40 16.53 40.10
C ALA A 143 -25.67 16.73 40.94
N VAL A 144 -25.55 17.55 41.97
CA VAL A 144 -26.65 17.94 42.82
C VAL A 144 -27.03 19.39 42.54
N PHE A 145 -28.32 19.63 42.31
CA PHE A 145 -28.90 20.93 42.05
C PHE A 145 -30.12 21.13 42.96
N SER A 146 -30.10 22.15 43.78
CA SER A 146 -31.20 22.47 44.71
C SER A 146 -31.66 21.25 45.55
N GLY A 147 -30.70 20.47 46.02
CA GLY A 147 -30.96 19.27 46.83
C GLY A 147 -31.40 18.04 46.02
N GLU A 148 -31.53 18.14 44.70
CA GLU A 148 -31.86 17.01 43.83
C GLU A 148 -30.63 16.50 43.10
N ALA A 149 -30.44 15.17 43.10
CA ALA A 149 -29.29 14.50 42.49
C ALA A 149 -29.66 13.98 41.09
N TYR A 150 -28.85 14.33 40.10
CA TYR A 150 -28.99 13.84 38.73
C TYR A 150 -27.72 13.08 38.29
N VAL A 151 -27.93 12.00 37.55
CA VAL A 151 -26.86 11.11 37.06
C VAL A 151 -26.97 10.88 35.56
N LEU A 152 -25.80 10.72 34.94
CA LEU A 152 -25.66 10.39 33.52
C LEU A 152 -24.64 9.28 33.36
N GLY A 153 -24.99 8.17 32.71
CA GLY A 153 -24.09 7.03 32.55
C GLY A 153 -24.69 5.90 31.72
N ALA A 154 -24.04 4.73 31.79
CA ALA A 154 -24.50 3.55 31.07
C ALA A 154 -25.80 3.01 31.72
N PRO A 155 -26.85 2.73 30.91
CA PRO A 155 -28.18 2.36 31.43
C PRO A 155 -28.16 1.18 32.39
N GLU A 156 -27.40 0.13 32.08
CA GLU A 156 -27.27 -1.09 32.85
C GLU A 156 -26.61 -0.87 34.25
N PHE A 157 -25.70 0.11 34.34
CA PHE A 157 -25.05 0.47 35.61
C PHE A 157 -25.92 1.38 36.48
N LEU A 158 -26.73 2.24 35.87
CA LEU A 158 -27.61 3.16 36.60
C LEU A 158 -28.86 2.47 37.10
N LEU A 159 -29.52 1.64 36.26
CA LEU A 159 -30.81 1.03 36.59
C LEU A 159 -30.68 -0.34 37.29
N ARG A 160 -29.57 -1.05 37.10
CA ARG A 160 -29.32 -2.35 37.70
C ARG A 160 -30.50 -3.33 37.52
N GLU A 161 -31.23 -3.66 38.58
CA GLU A 161 -32.39 -4.57 38.55
C GLU A 161 -33.56 -4.01 37.74
N ASP A 162 -33.74 -2.68 37.70
CA ASP A 162 -34.77 -2.00 36.93
C ASP A 162 -34.38 -1.82 35.42
N TYR A 163 -33.21 -2.31 34.95
CA TYR A 163 -32.75 -2.15 33.57
C TYR A 163 -33.70 -2.76 32.54
N GLU A 164 -34.39 -3.85 32.90
CA GLU A 164 -35.37 -4.51 32.00
C GLU A 164 -36.43 -3.56 31.44
N THR A 165 -36.76 -2.48 32.16
CA THR A 165 -37.77 -1.48 31.74
C THR A 165 -37.32 -0.66 30.53
N VAL A 166 -36.04 -0.44 30.36
CA VAL A 166 -35.44 0.41 29.30
C VAL A 166 -34.63 -0.43 28.30
N GLN A 167 -34.30 -1.66 28.69
CA GLN A 167 -33.45 -2.56 27.91
C GLN A 167 -33.89 -2.71 26.43
N PRO A 168 -35.17 -3.02 26.09
CA PRO A 168 -35.57 -3.21 24.68
C PRO A 168 -35.31 -1.98 23.82
N LEU A 169 -35.51 -0.79 24.40
CA LEU A 169 -35.29 0.48 23.72
C LEU A 169 -33.81 0.81 23.60
N ALA A 170 -33.03 0.60 24.66
CA ALA A 170 -31.59 0.81 24.67
C ALA A 170 -30.86 -0.15 23.70
N GLU A 171 -31.27 -1.42 23.67
CA GLU A 171 -30.71 -2.41 22.75
C GLU A 171 -31.08 -2.13 21.29
N SER A 172 -32.32 -1.67 21.02
CA SER A 172 -32.73 -1.22 19.68
C SER A 172 -31.82 -0.11 19.16
N TYR A 173 -31.59 0.94 19.95
CA TYR A 173 -30.70 2.02 19.56
C TYR A 173 -29.23 1.57 19.46
N SER A 174 -28.79 0.68 20.35
CA SER A 174 -27.43 0.11 20.27
C SER A 174 -27.26 -0.73 19.02
N ALA A 175 -28.27 -1.51 18.61
CA ALA A 175 -28.30 -2.24 17.35
C ALA A 175 -28.29 -1.31 16.12
N ASP A 176 -28.83 -0.10 16.24
CA ASP A 176 -28.76 0.93 15.21
C ASP A 176 -27.42 1.70 15.18
N GLY A 177 -26.47 1.32 16.04
CA GLY A 177 -25.12 1.90 16.01
C GLY A 177 -24.89 3.06 16.97
N TYR A 178 -25.88 3.39 17.79
CA TYR A 178 -25.75 4.47 18.78
C TYR A 178 -25.12 3.96 20.07
N ARG A 179 -24.27 4.77 20.66
CA ARG A 179 -23.90 4.64 22.05
C ARG A 179 -25.00 5.27 22.88
N VAL A 180 -25.67 4.46 23.69
CA VAL A 180 -26.80 4.89 24.52
C VAL A 180 -26.31 5.26 25.91
N MET A 181 -26.68 6.44 26.40
CA MET A 181 -26.48 6.89 27.76
C MET A 181 -27.83 7.23 28.41
N LEU A 182 -28.00 6.85 29.65
CA LEU A 182 -29.20 7.19 30.43
C LEU A 182 -28.94 8.44 31.27
N PHE A 183 -29.88 9.37 31.23
CA PHE A 183 -30.00 10.47 32.19
C PHE A 183 -31.16 10.19 33.13
N GLY A 184 -30.94 10.33 34.44
CA GLY A 184 -31.99 10.09 35.43
C GLY A 184 -31.78 10.86 36.74
N LYS A 185 -32.85 10.90 37.57
CA LYS A 185 -32.85 11.46 38.93
C LYS A 185 -32.50 10.34 39.91
N TYR A 186 -31.50 10.55 40.71
CA TYR A 186 -31.10 9.62 41.77
C TYR A 186 -31.84 9.98 43.05
N THR A 187 -32.43 8.97 43.72
CA THR A 187 -33.24 9.19 44.94
C THR A 187 -32.43 9.21 46.22
N GLY A 188 -31.20 8.80 46.17
CA GLY A 188 -30.27 8.79 47.30
C GLY A 188 -29.30 9.98 47.31
N THR A 189 -28.36 9.94 48.26
CA THR A 189 -27.28 10.93 48.34
C THR A 189 -26.10 10.48 47.44
N LEU A 190 -25.61 11.40 46.59
CA LEU A 190 -24.42 11.13 45.77
C LEU A 190 -23.16 11.26 46.62
N GLU A 191 -22.36 10.19 46.69
CA GLU A 191 -21.09 10.14 47.40
C GLU A 191 -19.89 9.79 46.49
N GLY A 192 -20.13 9.70 45.19
CA GLY A 192 -19.10 9.31 44.20
C GLY A 192 -18.73 7.81 44.25
N GLN A 193 -19.60 6.99 44.84
CA GLN A 193 -19.47 5.54 44.94
C GLN A 193 -20.53 4.82 44.11
N ALA A 194 -20.64 3.50 44.24
CA ALA A 194 -21.70 2.73 43.62
C ALA A 194 -23.07 3.22 44.11
N LEU A 195 -24.01 3.42 43.19
CA LEU A 195 -25.37 3.86 43.51
C LEU A 195 -26.07 2.76 44.32
N THR A 196 -26.62 3.09 45.47
CA THR A 196 -27.34 2.15 46.38
C THR A 196 -28.85 2.25 46.24
N GLU A 197 -29.34 3.47 45.97
CA GLU A 197 -30.76 3.76 45.84
C GLU A 197 -31.21 3.76 44.36
N LYS A 198 -32.50 4.00 44.15
CA LYS A 198 -33.15 3.93 42.86
C LYS A 198 -32.85 5.14 42.00
N VAL A 199 -32.63 4.91 40.68
CA VAL A 199 -32.57 5.95 39.68
C VAL A 199 -33.87 5.96 38.90
N ILE A 200 -34.51 7.14 38.85
CA ILE A 200 -35.72 7.37 38.02
C ILE A 200 -35.25 7.76 36.62
N PRO A 201 -35.47 6.92 35.59
CA PRO A 201 -35.06 7.21 34.22
C PRO A 201 -35.86 8.39 33.66
N MET A 202 -35.19 9.36 33.03
CA MET A 202 -35.82 10.54 32.45
C MET A 202 -35.61 10.63 30.95
N GLY A 203 -34.47 10.16 30.41
CA GLY A 203 -34.21 10.20 28.98
C GLY A 203 -32.96 9.45 28.57
N LEU A 204 -32.90 9.09 27.29
CA LEU A 204 -31.74 8.48 26.66
C LEU A 204 -31.03 9.51 25.77
N LEU A 205 -29.71 9.58 25.90
CA LEU A 205 -28.86 10.32 24.97
C LEU A 205 -28.23 9.30 24.01
N LEU A 206 -28.43 9.57 22.73
CA LEU A 206 -27.90 8.78 21.64
C LEU A 206 -26.68 9.47 21.05
N LEU A 207 -25.54 8.83 21.13
CA LEU A 207 -24.27 9.33 20.59
C LEU A 207 -23.80 8.43 19.44
N THR A 208 -23.16 9.04 18.45
CA THR A 208 -22.59 8.32 17.31
C THR A 208 -21.29 8.97 16.89
N ASN A 209 -20.44 8.19 16.24
CA ASN A 209 -19.32 8.72 15.48
C ASN A 209 -19.77 8.83 14.02
N PRO A 210 -19.87 10.03 13.44
CA PRO A 210 -20.31 10.19 12.07
C PRO A 210 -19.32 9.53 11.11
N ILE A 211 -19.84 8.96 10.02
CA ILE A 211 -19.02 8.44 8.95
C ILE A 211 -18.32 9.62 8.25
N ARG A 212 -17.05 9.46 7.93
CA ARG A 212 -16.30 10.45 7.17
C ARG A 212 -16.93 10.66 5.80
N ARG A 213 -17.08 11.91 5.38
CA ARG A 213 -17.72 12.26 4.10
C ARG A 213 -17.03 11.66 2.88
N ASP A 214 -15.72 11.48 2.96
CA ASP A 214 -14.82 10.99 1.92
C ASP A 214 -14.60 9.47 1.96
N ALA A 215 -15.04 8.77 3.03
CA ALA A 215 -14.89 7.34 3.18
C ALA A 215 -15.52 6.53 2.03
N PRO A 216 -16.77 6.80 1.56
CA PRO A 216 -17.35 6.04 0.46
C PRO A 216 -16.55 6.15 -0.84
N GLU A 217 -16.00 7.31 -1.16
CA GLU A 217 -15.18 7.52 -2.36
C GLU A 217 -13.87 6.73 -2.26
N ALA A 218 -13.20 6.77 -1.11
CA ALA A 218 -11.97 6.02 -0.87
C ALA A 218 -12.20 4.50 -0.99
N PHE A 219 -13.24 3.95 -0.39
CA PHE A 219 -13.52 2.51 -0.47
C PHE A 219 -13.97 2.08 -1.87
N ARG A 220 -14.72 2.90 -2.59
CA ARG A 220 -15.06 2.65 -3.99
C ARG A 220 -13.81 2.61 -4.88
N TYR A 221 -12.85 3.51 -4.65
CA TYR A 221 -11.55 3.48 -5.32
C TYR A 221 -10.82 2.15 -5.07
N PHE A 222 -10.73 1.69 -3.80
CA PHE A 222 -10.08 0.42 -3.48
C PHE A 222 -10.76 -0.77 -4.17
N ALA A 223 -12.09 -0.81 -4.18
CA ALA A 223 -12.86 -1.84 -4.87
C ALA A 223 -12.57 -1.86 -6.39
N GLN A 224 -12.53 -0.69 -7.04
CA GLN A 224 -12.18 -0.55 -8.46
C GLN A 224 -10.74 -1.00 -8.75
N GLN A 225 -9.85 -0.84 -7.78
CA GLN A 225 -8.46 -1.26 -7.88
C GLN A 225 -8.23 -2.74 -7.52
N GLY A 226 -9.29 -3.48 -7.24
CA GLY A 226 -9.23 -4.90 -6.87
C GLY A 226 -8.65 -5.15 -5.49
N VAL A 227 -8.70 -4.17 -4.59
CA VAL A 227 -8.31 -4.31 -3.18
C VAL A 227 -9.56 -4.64 -2.37
N ALA A 228 -9.56 -5.80 -1.72
CA ALA A 228 -10.62 -6.19 -0.79
C ALA A 228 -10.48 -5.44 0.53
N VAL A 229 -11.58 -4.88 1.04
CA VAL A 229 -11.58 -4.20 2.34
C VAL A 229 -12.16 -5.14 3.38
N LYS A 230 -11.50 -5.29 4.53
CA LYS A 230 -11.95 -6.04 5.71
C LYS A 230 -12.07 -5.08 6.88
N VAL A 231 -13.24 -5.03 7.51
CA VAL A 231 -13.48 -4.15 8.68
C VAL A 231 -13.31 -4.97 9.96
N ILE A 232 -12.43 -4.53 10.84
CA ILE A 232 -12.06 -5.27 12.07
C ILE A 232 -12.26 -4.33 13.26
N SER A 233 -13.27 -4.58 14.08
CA SER A 233 -13.65 -3.69 15.19
C SER A 233 -13.94 -4.46 16.47
N GLY A 234 -13.71 -3.83 17.64
CA GLY A 234 -14.15 -4.33 18.94
C GLY A 234 -15.64 -4.17 19.22
N ASP A 235 -16.36 -3.44 18.36
CA ASP A 235 -17.79 -3.16 18.51
C ASP A 235 -18.68 -4.33 18.07
N ASN A 236 -19.98 -4.19 18.35
CA ASN A 236 -20.99 -5.16 17.91
C ASN A 236 -20.94 -5.38 16.38
N PRO A 237 -20.92 -6.64 15.90
CA PRO A 237 -20.76 -6.95 14.47
C PRO A 237 -21.87 -6.37 13.58
N LEU A 238 -23.11 -6.33 14.05
CA LEU A 238 -24.24 -5.77 13.30
C LEU A 238 -24.09 -4.23 13.11
N THR A 239 -23.66 -3.54 14.18
CA THR A 239 -23.36 -2.10 14.13
C THR A 239 -22.25 -1.80 13.15
N VAL A 240 -21.15 -2.59 13.20
CA VAL A 240 -20.01 -2.42 12.30
C VAL A 240 -20.40 -2.70 10.84
N SER A 241 -21.22 -3.73 10.61
CA SER A 241 -21.73 -4.08 9.28
C SER A 241 -22.58 -2.93 8.69
N ARG A 242 -23.49 -2.34 9.46
CA ARG A 242 -24.30 -1.18 9.02
C ARG A 242 -23.43 0.03 8.63
N ILE A 243 -22.47 0.38 9.47
CA ILE A 243 -21.53 1.47 9.19
C ILE A 243 -20.70 1.18 7.94
N ALA A 244 -20.24 -0.07 7.77
CA ALA A 244 -19.50 -0.50 6.59
C ALA A 244 -20.35 -0.48 5.31
N MET A 245 -21.63 -0.84 5.38
CA MET A 245 -22.58 -0.71 4.26
C MET A 245 -22.83 0.75 3.89
N GLU A 246 -23.01 1.62 4.89
CA GLU A 246 -23.19 3.07 4.67
C GLU A 246 -21.93 3.72 4.09
N ALA A 247 -20.74 3.19 4.42
CA ALA A 247 -19.46 3.57 3.81
C ALA A 247 -19.24 2.94 2.43
N GLU A 248 -20.22 2.24 1.86
CA GLU A 248 -20.16 1.56 0.55
C GLU A 248 -19.05 0.51 0.43
N ILE A 249 -18.72 -0.20 1.52
CA ILE A 249 -17.73 -1.29 1.48
C ILE A 249 -18.39 -2.54 0.89
N PRO A 250 -17.88 -3.10 -0.23
CA PRO A 250 -18.45 -4.29 -0.86
C PRO A 250 -18.41 -5.52 0.06
N GLY A 251 -19.52 -6.26 0.16
CA GLY A 251 -19.63 -7.46 0.97
C GLY A 251 -19.79 -7.19 2.47
N ALA A 252 -20.07 -5.95 2.88
CA ALA A 252 -20.24 -5.56 4.28
C ALA A 252 -21.41 -6.28 4.99
N GLU A 253 -22.35 -6.86 4.23
CA GLU A 253 -23.43 -7.73 4.74
C GLU A 253 -22.92 -9.07 5.29
N LYS A 254 -21.69 -9.48 4.92
CA LYS A 254 -21.03 -10.69 5.44
C LYS A 254 -20.27 -10.34 6.71
N TYR A 255 -20.90 -10.47 7.83
CA TYR A 255 -20.30 -10.18 9.13
C TYR A 255 -20.29 -11.40 10.05
N ILE A 256 -19.36 -11.39 11.00
CA ILE A 256 -19.22 -12.42 12.03
C ILE A 256 -18.89 -11.82 13.39
N ASP A 257 -19.36 -12.48 14.44
CA ASP A 257 -18.97 -12.21 15.82
C ASP A 257 -17.67 -12.95 16.14
N ALA A 258 -16.57 -12.23 16.28
CA ALA A 258 -15.27 -12.83 16.53
C ALA A 258 -15.16 -13.51 17.91
N SER A 259 -16.09 -13.21 18.85
CA SER A 259 -16.14 -13.91 20.13
C SER A 259 -16.56 -15.41 20.00
N THR A 260 -17.08 -15.81 18.83
CA THR A 260 -17.43 -17.22 18.52
C THR A 260 -16.27 -17.98 17.84
N LEU A 261 -15.17 -17.31 17.54
CA LEU A 261 -14.00 -17.92 16.87
C LEU A 261 -12.99 -18.38 17.93
N ASP A 262 -13.10 -19.64 18.33
CA ASP A 262 -12.34 -20.21 19.47
C ASP A 262 -10.99 -20.84 19.05
N SER A 263 -10.68 -20.94 17.75
CA SER A 263 -9.45 -21.55 17.25
C SER A 263 -8.79 -20.74 16.12
N GLU A 264 -7.49 -20.98 15.91
CA GLU A 264 -6.76 -20.35 14.80
C GLU A 264 -7.30 -20.83 13.44
N GLU A 265 -7.78 -22.07 13.34
CA GLU A 265 -8.40 -22.61 12.13
C GLU A 265 -9.71 -21.90 11.81
N ALA A 266 -10.57 -21.66 12.81
CA ALA A 266 -11.82 -20.92 12.64
C ALA A 266 -11.54 -19.46 12.19
N ILE A 267 -10.52 -18.82 12.75
CA ILE A 267 -10.09 -17.47 12.33
C ILE A 267 -9.56 -17.49 10.89
N TYR A 268 -8.80 -18.51 10.52
CA TYR A 268 -8.27 -18.66 9.16
C TYR A 268 -9.38 -18.80 8.12
N GLU A 269 -10.38 -19.64 8.37
CA GLU A 269 -11.53 -19.81 7.47
C GLU A 269 -12.37 -18.53 7.40
N ALA A 270 -12.71 -17.95 8.56
CA ALA A 270 -13.47 -16.71 8.65
C ALA A 270 -12.81 -15.55 7.92
N ALA A 271 -11.47 -15.43 7.99
CA ALA A 271 -10.72 -14.36 7.33
C ALA A 271 -10.93 -14.32 5.80
N GLY A 272 -11.12 -15.49 5.17
CA GLY A 272 -11.43 -15.60 3.74
C GLY A 272 -12.89 -15.28 3.41
N GLU A 273 -13.83 -15.71 4.26
CA GLU A 273 -15.27 -15.71 3.96
C GLU A 273 -15.96 -14.37 4.30
N TYR A 274 -15.64 -13.79 5.49
CA TYR A 274 -16.35 -12.61 6.00
C TYR A 274 -15.60 -11.31 5.66
N THR A 275 -16.38 -10.23 5.56
CA THR A 275 -15.86 -8.87 5.30
C THR A 275 -15.79 -8.06 6.60
N VAL A 276 -16.72 -8.27 7.52
CA VAL A 276 -16.83 -7.51 8.77
C VAL A 276 -16.65 -8.43 9.97
N PHE A 277 -15.77 -8.03 10.88
CA PHE A 277 -15.48 -8.74 12.12
C PHE A 277 -15.81 -7.82 13.30
N GLY A 278 -16.77 -8.20 14.12
CA GLY A 278 -17.14 -7.48 15.34
C GLY A 278 -16.66 -8.19 16.61
N ARG A 279 -16.61 -7.48 17.74
CA ARG A 279 -16.13 -7.94 19.05
C ARG A 279 -14.73 -8.57 19.02
N VAL A 280 -13.88 -8.05 18.14
CA VAL A 280 -12.52 -8.56 17.93
C VAL A 280 -11.60 -8.09 19.06
N THR A 281 -10.88 -9.01 19.68
CA THR A 281 -9.82 -8.70 20.65
C THR A 281 -8.52 -8.27 19.93
N PRO A 282 -7.59 -7.57 20.60
CA PRO A 282 -6.30 -7.18 20.01
C PRO A 282 -5.50 -8.37 19.45
N ASP A 283 -5.52 -9.51 20.12
CA ASP A 283 -4.85 -10.73 19.64
C ASP A 283 -5.54 -11.31 18.40
N GLN A 284 -6.87 -11.32 18.36
CA GLN A 284 -7.62 -11.76 17.16
C GLN A 284 -7.40 -10.82 15.98
N LYS A 285 -7.26 -9.47 16.19
CA LYS A 285 -6.89 -8.56 15.10
C LYS A 285 -5.57 -8.99 14.44
N ARG A 286 -4.58 -9.32 15.26
CA ARG A 286 -3.28 -9.83 14.80
C ARG A 286 -3.40 -11.17 14.07
N GLN A 287 -4.18 -12.11 14.61
CA GLN A 287 -4.40 -13.43 14.00
C GLN A 287 -5.11 -13.33 12.65
N LEU A 288 -6.10 -12.44 12.49
CA LEU A 288 -6.77 -12.17 11.21
C LEU A 288 -5.80 -11.66 10.15
N VAL A 289 -4.91 -10.72 10.49
CA VAL A 289 -3.86 -10.23 9.58
C VAL A 289 -2.96 -11.38 9.13
N ARG A 290 -2.48 -12.21 10.07
CA ARG A 290 -1.63 -13.37 9.77
C ARG A 290 -2.35 -14.44 8.96
N ALA A 291 -3.63 -14.68 9.22
CA ALA A 291 -4.46 -15.61 8.46
C ALA A 291 -4.55 -15.18 6.99
N LEU A 292 -4.84 -13.92 6.71
CA LEU A 292 -4.87 -13.37 5.36
C LEU A 292 -3.51 -13.47 4.65
N GLN A 293 -2.41 -13.16 5.37
CA GLN A 293 -1.05 -13.32 4.83
C GLN A 293 -0.73 -14.78 4.48
N SER A 294 -1.15 -15.73 5.33
CA SER A 294 -0.94 -17.17 5.09
C SER A 294 -1.78 -17.71 3.91
N GLN A 295 -2.88 -17.05 3.59
CA GLN A 295 -3.69 -17.29 2.37
C GLN A 295 -3.02 -16.73 1.11
N GLY A 296 -1.92 -15.98 1.26
CA GLY A 296 -1.12 -15.45 0.16
C GLY A 296 -1.45 -14.02 -0.23
N HIS A 297 -2.22 -13.31 0.60
CA HIS A 297 -2.53 -11.90 0.45
C HIS A 297 -1.39 -11.00 0.94
N THR A 298 -1.30 -9.81 0.36
CA THR A 298 -0.48 -8.71 0.86
C THR A 298 -1.39 -7.76 1.63
N VAL A 299 -1.23 -7.75 2.95
CA VAL A 299 -2.20 -7.12 3.87
C VAL A 299 -1.73 -5.73 4.28
N GLY A 300 -2.57 -4.73 3.98
CA GLY A 300 -2.50 -3.41 4.60
C GLY A 300 -3.36 -3.37 5.87
N MET A 301 -2.89 -2.70 6.92
CA MET A 301 -3.67 -2.47 8.15
C MET A 301 -3.70 -0.99 8.49
N THR A 302 -4.89 -0.46 8.76
CA THR A 302 -5.06 0.89 9.31
C THR A 302 -5.63 0.81 10.72
N GLY A 303 -5.13 1.65 11.61
CA GLY A 303 -5.63 1.72 12.98
C GLY A 303 -5.10 2.96 13.71
N ASP A 304 -5.77 3.36 14.77
CA ASP A 304 -5.45 4.54 15.57
C ASP A 304 -5.33 4.25 17.07
N GLY A 305 -5.73 3.06 17.51
CA GLY A 305 -5.79 2.65 18.90
C GLY A 305 -4.61 1.80 19.36
N VAL A 306 -4.43 1.71 20.70
CA VAL A 306 -3.47 0.80 21.32
C VAL A 306 -3.79 -0.66 20.97
N ASN A 307 -5.06 -0.97 20.76
CA ASN A 307 -5.55 -2.31 20.40
C ASN A 307 -5.10 -2.76 19.01
N ASP A 308 -4.66 -1.84 18.16
CA ASP A 308 -4.22 -2.13 16.79
C ASP A 308 -2.72 -2.37 16.66
N VAL A 309 -1.93 -2.01 17.69
CA VAL A 309 -0.47 -2.03 17.67
C VAL A 309 0.10 -3.36 17.19
N LEU A 310 -0.46 -4.49 17.69
CA LEU A 310 0.01 -5.82 17.31
C LEU A 310 -0.31 -6.15 15.84
N ALA A 311 -1.49 -5.79 15.37
CA ALA A 311 -1.91 -6.00 13.98
C ALA A 311 -1.14 -5.08 13.00
N LEU A 312 -0.94 -3.81 13.38
CA LEU A 312 -0.12 -2.85 12.61
C LEU A 312 1.31 -3.33 12.45
N LYS A 313 1.91 -3.91 13.50
CA LYS A 313 3.28 -4.43 13.45
C LYS A 313 3.43 -5.65 12.55
N ASP A 314 2.42 -6.51 12.48
CA ASP A 314 2.47 -7.75 11.70
C ASP A 314 2.03 -7.57 10.24
N ALA A 315 1.31 -6.49 9.90
CA ALA A 315 0.87 -6.20 8.55
C ALA A 315 2.06 -5.93 7.59
N ASP A 316 1.89 -6.25 6.31
CA ASP A 316 2.89 -5.95 5.26
C ASP A 316 3.05 -4.44 5.05
N CYS A 317 1.96 -3.70 5.20
CA CYS A 317 1.95 -2.24 5.22
C CYS A 317 1.02 -1.72 6.31
N SER A 318 1.53 -0.89 7.21
CA SER A 318 0.76 -0.32 8.31
C SER A 318 0.64 1.19 8.20
N VAL A 319 -0.58 1.70 8.48
CA VAL A 319 -0.94 3.11 8.39
C VAL A 319 -1.63 3.55 9.67
N ALA A 320 -1.11 4.57 10.34
CA ALA A 320 -1.74 5.17 11.49
C ALA A 320 -2.33 6.55 11.18
N MET A 321 -3.33 6.93 11.97
CA MET A 321 -3.87 8.29 12.00
C MET A 321 -3.12 9.10 13.06
N ALA A 322 -2.71 10.34 12.73
CA ALA A 322 -2.01 11.20 13.69
C ALA A 322 -2.88 11.60 14.89
N SER A 323 -4.21 11.59 14.74
CA SER A 323 -5.16 11.81 15.85
C SER A 323 -5.30 10.60 16.78
N GLY A 324 -4.70 9.47 16.44
CA GLY A 324 -4.71 8.25 17.24
C GLY A 324 -3.70 8.27 18.38
N CYS A 325 -3.40 7.10 18.96
CA CYS A 325 -2.42 7.00 20.03
C CYS A 325 -0.97 7.00 19.47
N ASP A 326 -0.04 7.58 20.25
CA ASP A 326 1.38 7.64 19.89
C ASP A 326 1.99 6.26 19.62
N ALA A 327 1.55 5.23 20.34
CA ALA A 327 2.04 3.88 20.15
C ALA A 327 1.70 3.32 18.75
N ALA A 328 0.49 3.57 18.26
CA ALA A 328 0.09 3.19 16.90
C ALA A 328 0.91 3.96 15.85
N ALA A 329 1.09 5.27 16.05
CA ALA A 329 1.89 6.10 15.15
C ALA A 329 3.36 5.65 15.10
N GLN A 330 3.98 5.30 16.24
CA GLN A 330 5.38 4.87 16.30
C GLN A 330 5.64 3.50 15.66
N VAL A 331 4.70 2.56 15.72
CA VAL A 331 4.88 1.23 15.12
C VAL A 331 4.51 1.18 13.65
N SER A 332 3.74 2.16 13.19
CA SER A 332 3.27 2.20 11.80
C SER A 332 4.35 2.70 10.85
N GLN A 333 4.35 2.13 9.66
CA GLN A 333 5.28 2.50 8.59
C GLN A 333 4.89 3.82 7.92
N LEU A 334 3.59 4.14 7.92
CA LEU A 334 3.02 5.39 7.41
C LEU A 334 2.15 6.06 8.47
N VAL A 335 2.16 7.39 8.51
CA VAL A 335 1.26 8.17 9.38
C VAL A 335 0.58 9.26 8.56
N LEU A 336 -0.76 9.29 8.59
CA LEU A 336 -1.57 10.34 7.98
C LEU A 336 -1.64 11.53 8.95
N LEU A 337 -0.87 12.59 8.69
CA LEU A 337 -0.68 13.72 9.61
C LEU A 337 -1.95 14.54 9.85
N GLU A 338 -2.84 14.63 8.87
CA GLU A 338 -4.14 15.28 9.00
C GLU A 338 -5.24 14.30 9.39
N SER A 339 -4.89 13.03 9.64
CA SER A 339 -5.83 11.93 9.92
C SER A 339 -6.92 11.79 8.86
N ASP A 340 -6.61 12.19 7.64
CA ASP A 340 -7.50 12.15 6.49
C ASP A 340 -7.29 10.87 5.69
N PHE A 341 -8.25 9.95 5.77
CA PHE A 341 -8.23 8.68 5.05
C PHE A 341 -8.35 8.84 3.53
N SER A 342 -8.86 9.99 3.05
CA SER A 342 -8.97 10.29 1.61
C SER A 342 -7.60 10.40 0.92
N ALA A 343 -6.52 10.56 1.67
CA ALA A 343 -5.16 10.52 1.14
C ALA A 343 -4.73 9.12 0.68
N MET A 344 -5.34 8.04 1.19
CA MET A 344 -4.93 6.65 0.94
C MET A 344 -4.93 6.23 -0.53
N PRO A 345 -5.93 6.56 -1.37
CA PRO A 345 -5.88 6.31 -2.81
C PRO A 345 -4.61 6.84 -3.46
N SER A 346 -4.20 8.05 -3.11
CA SER A 346 -3.00 8.66 -3.66
C SER A 346 -1.71 8.06 -3.11
N VAL A 347 -1.73 7.56 -1.88
CA VAL A 347 -0.60 6.83 -1.28
C VAL A 347 -0.36 5.51 -2.01
N VAL A 348 -1.43 4.75 -2.30
CA VAL A 348 -1.36 3.51 -3.10
C VAL A 348 -0.89 3.78 -4.53
N ALA A 349 -1.42 4.83 -5.17
CA ALA A 349 -1.00 5.23 -6.52
C ALA A 349 0.50 5.57 -6.58
N GLU A 350 1.04 6.29 -5.58
CA GLU A 350 2.47 6.60 -5.51
C GLU A 350 3.32 5.34 -5.30
N GLY A 351 2.89 4.40 -4.46
CA GLY A 351 3.55 3.10 -4.30
C GLY A 351 3.64 2.32 -5.62
N ARG A 352 2.52 2.22 -6.35
CA ARG A 352 2.47 1.56 -7.68
C ARG A 352 3.40 2.23 -8.68
N ARG A 353 3.43 3.56 -8.69
CA ARG A 353 4.31 4.33 -9.55
C ARG A 353 5.78 4.00 -9.31
N VAL A 354 6.23 3.97 -8.05
CA VAL A 354 7.61 3.63 -7.72
C VAL A 354 7.96 2.22 -8.18
N VAL A 355 7.15 1.23 -7.81
CA VAL A 355 7.43 -0.18 -8.15
C VAL A 355 7.43 -0.40 -9.66
N ASN A 356 6.47 0.17 -10.40
CA ASN A 356 6.41 0.06 -11.85
C ASN A 356 7.62 0.71 -12.53
N ASN A 357 8.07 1.87 -12.04
CA ASN A 357 9.23 2.56 -12.59
C ASN A 357 10.54 1.83 -12.25
N VAL A 358 10.68 1.35 -11.02
CA VAL A 358 11.83 0.50 -10.63
C VAL A 358 11.87 -0.78 -11.48
N GLN A 359 10.72 -1.41 -11.72
CA GLN A 359 10.63 -2.62 -12.56
C GLN A 359 11.04 -2.36 -14.02
N ARG A 360 10.66 -1.19 -14.57
CA ARG A 360 11.11 -0.78 -15.92
C ARG A 360 12.62 -0.60 -15.98
N SER A 361 13.18 0.16 -15.06
CA SER A 361 14.61 0.41 -15.00
C SER A 361 15.40 -0.88 -14.77
N ALA A 362 14.95 -1.72 -13.83
CA ALA A 362 15.58 -3.02 -13.58
C ALA A 362 15.60 -3.91 -14.82
N SER A 363 14.55 -3.88 -15.65
CA SER A 363 14.53 -4.63 -16.90
C SER A 363 15.61 -4.16 -17.88
N LEU A 364 15.84 -2.85 -18.02
CA LEU A 364 16.90 -2.30 -18.88
C LEU A 364 18.30 -2.70 -18.40
N PHE A 365 18.57 -2.58 -17.10
CA PHE A 365 19.87 -2.97 -16.54
C PHE A 365 20.14 -4.47 -16.68
N LEU A 366 19.11 -5.29 -16.47
CA LEU A 366 19.26 -6.74 -16.51
C LEU A 366 19.56 -7.28 -17.92
N VAL A 367 19.08 -6.61 -18.99
CA VAL A 367 19.46 -6.92 -20.38
C VAL A 367 20.98 -6.87 -20.54
N LYS A 368 21.59 -5.76 -20.13
CA LYS A 368 23.05 -5.58 -20.19
C LYS A 368 23.79 -6.67 -19.43
N ASN A 369 23.31 -6.97 -18.22
CA ASN A 369 23.96 -7.96 -17.36
C ASN A 369 23.90 -9.38 -17.96
N ILE A 370 22.74 -9.81 -18.47
CA ILE A 370 22.55 -11.10 -19.13
C ILE A 370 23.48 -11.19 -20.35
N PHE A 371 23.46 -10.18 -21.21
CA PHE A 371 24.32 -10.10 -22.38
C PHE A 371 25.79 -10.21 -21.99
N SER A 372 26.28 -9.35 -21.09
CA SER A 372 27.69 -9.32 -20.71
C SER A 372 28.15 -10.63 -20.07
N PHE A 373 27.30 -11.27 -19.25
CA PHE A 373 27.58 -12.58 -18.68
C PHE A 373 27.76 -13.66 -19.77
N LEU A 374 26.78 -13.75 -20.67
CA LEU A 374 26.81 -14.73 -21.76
C LEU A 374 27.99 -14.52 -22.70
N LEU A 375 28.27 -13.25 -23.05
CA LEU A 375 29.41 -12.91 -23.90
C LEU A 375 30.75 -13.19 -23.22
N SER A 376 30.85 -13.00 -21.91
CA SER A 376 32.07 -13.35 -21.15
C SER A 376 32.33 -14.86 -21.14
N VAL A 377 31.27 -15.65 -20.91
CA VAL A 377 31.35 -17.12 -20.99
C VAL A 377 31.76 -17.56 -22.41
N PHE A 378 31.12 -16.97 -23.43
CA PHE A 378 31.46 -17.24 -24.81
C PHE A 378 32.94 -16.92 -25.13
N SER A 379 33.40 -15.72 -24.72
CA SER A 379 34.78 -15.28 -24.92
C SER A 379 35.79 -16.23 -24.25
N ALA A 380 35.47 -16.71 -23.04
CA ALA A 380 36.29 -17.67 -22.30
C ALA A 380 36.30 -19.05 -22.97
N CYS A 381 35.14 -19.56 -23.42
CA CYS A 381 35.06 -20.89 -24.05
C CYS A 381 35.76 -20.94 -25.40
N PHE A 382 35.69 -19.87 -26.19
CA PHE A 382 36.33 -19.80 -27.53
C PHE A 382 37.70 -19.16 -27.51
N MET A 383 38.23 -18.79 -26.32
CA MET A 383 39.55 -18.11 -26.17
C MET A 383 39.65 -16.82 -27.00
N ILE A 384 38.54 -16.07 -27.07
CA ILE A 384 38.40 -14.82 -27.82
C ILE A 384 38.51 -13.65 -26.85
N SER A 385 39.20 -12.56 -27.25
CA SER A 385 39.18 -11.31 -26.49
C SER A 385 37.73 -10.77 -26.40
N TYR A 386 37.36 -10.21 -25.25
CA TYR A 386 36.05 -9.60 -25.08
C TYR A 386 35.88 -8.44 -26.11
N PRO A 387 34.85 -8.44 -26.97
CA PRO A 387 34.81 -7.60 -28.17
C PRO A 387 34.42 -6.15 -27.92
N LEU A 388 34.27 -5.73 -26.69
CA LEU A 388 33.84 -4.36 -26.34
C LEU A 388 34.84 -3.71 -25.41
N GLU A 389 35.04 -2.40 -25.57
CA GLU A 389 35.83 -1.58 -24.68
C GLU A 389 34.99 -0.96 -23.55
N PRO A 390 35.56 -0.65 -22.36
CA PRO A 390 34.86 -0.01 -21.28
C PRO A 390 34.20 1.34 -21.65
N SER A 391 34.89 2.14 -22.50
CA SER A 391 34.39 3.42 -23.01
C SER A 391 33.12 3.26 -23.85
N GLN A 392 33.08 2.25 -24.72
CA GLN A 392 31.95 1.90 -25.57
C GLN A 392 30.75 1.44 -24.74
N LEU A 393 30.97 0.57 -23.73
CA LEU A 393 29.93 0.14 -22.81
C LEU A 393 29.34 1.31 -22.02
N SER A 394 30.17 2.27 -21.61
CA SER A 394 29.72 3.47 -20.92
C SER A 394 28.82 4.33 -21.80
N LEU A 395 29.18 4.52 -23.08
CA LEU A 395 28.38 5.26 -24.06
C LEU A 395 27.00 4.61 -24.28
N ILE A 396 26.97 3.30 -24.53
CA ILE A 396 25.72 2.54 -24.70
C ILE A 396 24.86 2.68 -23.45
N THR A 397 25.44 2.40 -22.27
CA THR A 397 24.72 2.41 -21.00
C THR A 397 24.14 3.80 -20.71
N MET A 398 24.86 4.87 -21.02
CA MET A 398 24.38 6.23 -20.83
C MET A 398 23.11 6.51 -21.62
N PHE A 399 23.06 6.20 -22.92
CA PHE A 399 21.95 6.57 -23.81
C PHE A 399 20.84 5.52 -23.91
N THR A 400 21.11 4.24 -23.65
CA THR A 400 20.07 3.21 -23.72
C THR A 400 19.47 2.85 -22.36
N ILE A 401 20.16 3.16 -21.24
CA ILE A 401 19.73 2.76 -19.90
C ILE A 401 19.68 3.95 -18.93
N GLY A 402 20.79 4.67 -18.74
CA GLY A 402 20.93 5.67 -17.67
C GLY A 402 20.01 6.88 -17.85
N VAL A 403 20.21 7.62 -18.94
CA VAL A 403 19.41 8.83 -19.25
C VAL A 403 17.92 8.48 -19.40
N PRO A 404 17.53 7.51 -20.25
CA PRO A 404 16.11 7.19 -20.40
C PRO A 404 15.51 6.59 -19.13
N GLY A 405 16.24 5.77 -18.40
CA GLY A 405 15.79 5.19 -17.13
C GLY A 405 15.46 6.25 -16.09
N PHE A 406 16.29 7.28 -15.97
CA PHE A 406 16.06 8.42 -15.08
C PHE A 406 14.78 9.19 -15.43
N PHE A 407 14.62 9.60 -16.69
CA PHE A 407 13.44 10.36 -17.11
C PHE A 407 12.15 9.52 -17.06
N LEU A 408 12.22 8.23 -17.39
CA LEU A 408 11.07 7.33 -17.29
C LEU A 408 10.67 7.07 -15.81
N ALA A 409 11.62 7.08 -14.87
CA ALA A 409 11.34 6.94 -13.45
C ALA A 409 10.54 8.12 -12.86
N LEU A 410 10.62 9.29 -13.48
CA LEU A 410 9.87 10.47 -13.06
C LEU A 410 8.41 10.49 -13.56
N GLN A 411 8.06 9.62 -14.51
CA GLN A 411 6.71 9.59 -15.10
C GLN A 411 5.68 8.89 -14.21
N PRO A 412 4.41 9.34 -14.23
CA PRO A 412 3.33 8.61 -13.59
C PRO A 412 3.11 7.25 -14.26
N ASN A 413 2.98 6.21 -13.44
CA ASN A 413 2.62 4.86 -13.85
C ASN A 413 1.93 4.15 -12.70
N GLU A 414 0.62 4.28 -12.64
CA GLU A 414 -0.24 3.84 -11.54
C GLU A 414 -0.93 2.51 -11.84
N ASP A 415 -0.51 1.81 -12.91
CA ASP A 415 -1.09 0.53 -13.29
C ASP A 415 -0.99 -0.48 -12.14
N PRO A 416 -2.03 -1.30 -11.91
CA PRO A 416 -2.00 -2.34 -10.89
C PRO A 416 -0.85 -3.32 -11.11
N ILE A 417 -0.11 -3.62 -10.04
CA ILE A 417 1.03 -4.52 -10.11
C ILE A 417 0.53 -5.97 -10.13
N ARG A 418 0.84 -6.68 -11.20
CA ARG A 418 0.47 -8.09 -11.35
C ARG A 418 1.71 -8.98 -11.29
N GLY A 419 1.65 -10.03 -10.48
CA GLY A 419 2.71 -11.02 -10.36
C GLY A 419 3.92 -10.57 -9.54
N LYS A 420 4.95 -11.43 -9.49
CA LYS A 420 6.16 -11.19 -8.71
C LYS A 420 7.14 -10.31 -9.49
N PHE A 421 7.90 -9.46 -8.78
CA PHE A 421 8.86 -8.52 -9.37
C PHE A 421 9.89 -9.19 -10.28
N LEU A 422 10.65 -10.16 -9.74
CA LEU A 422 11.75 -10.78 -10.45
C LEU A 422 11.34 -11.55 -11.72
N PRO A 423 10.28 -12.40 -11.71
CA PRO A 423 9.79 -13.03 -12.93
C PRO A 423 9.35 -12.04 -14.01
N ASN A 424 8.73 -10.92 -13.62
CA ASN A 424 8.29 -9.90 -14.58
C ASN A 424 9.48 -9.18 -15.23
N VAL A 425 10.52 -8.87 -14.44
CA VAL A 425 11.76 -8.26 -14.94
C VAL A 425 12.49 -9.21 -15.86
N LEU A 426 12.66 -10.48 -15.45
CA LEU A 426 13.31 -11.52 -16.26
C LEU A 426 12.58 -11.78 -17.57
N ALA A 427 11.25 -11.85 -17.56
CA ALA A 427 10.47 -12.09 -18.78
C ALA A 427 10.66 -10.99 -19.84
N LYS A 428 10.96 -9.77 -19.41
CA LYS A 428 11.25 -8.63 -20.31
C LYS A 428 12.72 -8.56 -20.73
N ALA A 429 13.65 -8.89 -19.81
CA ALA A 429 15.08 -8.74 -20.04
C ALA A 429 15.71 -9.92 -20.79
N LEU A 430 15.22 -11.15 -20.53
CA LEU A 430 15.84 -12.36 -21.10
C LEU A 430 15.81 -12.43 -22.62
N PRO A 431 14.67 -12.15 -23.32
CA PRO A 431 14.65 -12.16 -24.79
C PRO A 431 15.66 -11.20 -25.39
N ALA A 432 15.75 -10.03 -24.79
CA ALA A 432 16.63 -8.97 -25.26
C ALA A 432 18.11 -9.27 -25.04
N GLY A 433 18.48 -9.72 -23.83
CA GLY A 433 19.87 -10.11 -23.53
C GLY A 433 20.34 -11.32 -24.36
N LEU A 434 19.43 -12.27 -24.66
CA LEU A 434 19.72 -13.36 -25.59
C LEU A 434 19.86 -12.88 -27.04
N THR A 435 19.04 -11.94 -27.48
CA THR A 435 19.15 -11.34 -28.82
C THR A 435 20.51 -10.65 -28.99
N ASP A 436 20.90 -9.81 -28.01
CA ASP A 436 22.21 -9.15 -27.99
C ASP A 436 23.33 -10.18 -28.08
N PHE A 437 23.27 -11.22 -27.27
CA PHE A 437 24.28 -12.28 -27.28
C PHE A 437 24.38 -13.01 -28.61
N LEU A 438 23.25 -13.41 -29.20
CA LEU A 438 23.22 -14.14 -30.47
C LEU A 438 23.75 -13.29 -31.64
N VAL A 439 23.29 -12.03 -31.72
CA VAL A 439 23.63 -11.14 -32.84
C VAL A 439 25.09 -10.69 -32.76
N VAL A 440 25.55 -10.29 -31.57
CA VAL A 440 26.94 -9.88 -31.34
C VAL A 440 27.90 -11.09 -31.44
N GLY A 441 27.53 -12.21 -30.84
CA GLY A 441 28.34 -13.44 -30.93
C GLY A 441 28.52 -13.92 -32.38
N ALA A 442 27.44 -13.90 -33.16
CA ALA A 442 27.50 -14.24 -34.57
C ALA A 442 28.35 -13.21 -35.36
N LEU A 443 28.16 -11.89 -35.12
CA LEU A 443 29.02 -10.88 -35.75
C LEU A 443 30.51 -11.09 -35.48
N VAL A 444 30.86 -11.41 -34.23
CA VAL A 444 32.26 -11.69 -33.86
C VAL A 444 32.81 -12.91 -34.59
N ILE A 445 32.06 -14.02 -34.67
CA ILE A 445 32.47 -15.22 -35.41
C ILE A 445 32.66 -14.91 -36.89
N PHE A 446 31.63 -14.34 -37.53
CA PHE A 446 31.69 -14.05 -38.98
C PHE A 446 32.72 -12.98 -39.28
N GLY A 447 32.88 -11.94 -38.46
CA GLY A 447 33.90 -10.91 -38.62
C GLY A 447 35.32 -11.51 -38.66
N ARG A 448 35.61 -12.45 -37.77
CA ARG A 448 36.91 -13.17 -37.77
C ARG A 448 37.08 -14.07 -38.99
N VAL A 449 36.04 -14.81 -39.38
CA VAL A 449 36.09 -15.68 -40.55
C VAL A 449 36.36 -14.87 -41.83
N PHE A 450 35.76 -13.67 -41.95
CA PHE A 450 35.98 -12.79 -43.09
C PHE A 450 37.21 -11.88 -42.97
N GLY A 451 38.04 -12.07 -41.93
CA GLY A 451 39.27 -11.29 -41.73
C GLY A 451 39.05 -9.81 -41.47
N VAL A 452 37.98 -9.44 -40.74
CA VAL A 452 37.71 -8.06 -40.34
C VAL A 452 38.60 -7.75 -39.12
N ASN A 453 39.10 -6.50 -39.05
CA ASN A 453 39.94 -6.04 -37.96
C ASN A 453 39.13 -6.06 -36.63
N GLU A 454 39.78 -6.42 -35.52
CA GLU A 454 39.17 -6.50 -34.19
C GLU A 454 38.59 -5.16 -33.72
N GLY A 455 39.21 -4.02 -34.05
CA GLY A 455 38.67 -2.68 -33.78
C GLY A 455 37.35 -2.40 -34.51
N ASP A 456 37.28 -2.80 -35.81
CA ASP A 456 36.05 -2.66 -36.60
C ASP A 456 34.93 -3.55 -36.01
N ILE A 457 35.24 -4.78 -35.61
CA ILE A 457 34.29 -5.71 -34.97
C ILE A 457 33.73 -5.08 -33.66
N SER A 458 34.61 -4.48 -32.85
CA SER A 458 34.24 -3.82 -31.60
C SER A 458 33.26 -2.67 -31.83
N ILE A 459 33.49 -1.81 -32.84
CA ILE A 459 32.60 -0.71 -33.21
C ILE A 459 31.25 -1.25 -33.69
N ALA A 460 31.26 -2.26 -34.57
CA ALA A 460 30.03 -2.87 -35.09
C ALA A 460 29.20 -3.53 -33.94
N CYS A 461 29.85 -4.21 -32.99
CA CYS A 461 29.18 -4.75 -31.79
C CYS A 461 28.53 -3.64 -30.96
N THR A 462 29.23 -2.52 -30.76
CA THR A 462 28.72 -1.33 -30.04
C THR A 462 27.45 -0.77 -30.70
N MET A 463 27.47 -0.63 -32.04
CA MET A 463 26.31 -0.14 -32.78
C MET A 463 25.13 -1.12 -32.77
N LEU A 464 25.37 -2.42 -32.89
CA LEU A 464 24.32 -3.44 -32.78
C LEU A 464 23.65 -3.43 -31.39
N LEU A 465 24.43 -3.40 -30.32
CA LEU A 465 23.91 -3.29 -28.95
C LEU A 465 23.07 -2.02 -28.75
N SER A 466 23.49 -0.92 -29.36
CA SER A 466 22.73 0.33 -29.34
C SER A 466 21.37 0.18 -30.04
N ILE A 467 21.31 -0.51 -31.19
CA ILE A 467 20.07 -0.80 -31.91
C ILE A 467 19.12 -1.62 -31.03
N VAL A 468 19.57 -2.73 -30.47
CA VAL A 468 18.76 -3.56 -29.56
C VAL A 468 18.32 -2.74 -28.35
N GLY A 469 19.23 -1.98 -27.73
CA GLY A 469 18.95 -1.13 -26.58
C GLY A 469 17.81 -0.12 -26.88
N PHE A 470 17.82 0.55 -28.04
CA PHE A 470 16.73 1.45 -28.45
C PHE A 470 15.45 0.74 -28.80
N MET A 471 15.49 -0.47 -29.36
CA MET A 471 14.30 -1.30 -29.59
C MET A 471 13.63 -1.69 -28.28
N ILE A 472 14.41 -2.06 -27.27
CA ILE A 472 13.92 -2.39 -25.93
C ILE A 472 13.36 -1.15 -25.25
N LEU A 473 14.09 -0.04 -25.30
CA LEU A 473 13.65 1.24 -24.76
C LEU A 473 12.30 1.66 -25.37
N TYR A 474 12.14 1.50 -26.67
CA TYR A 474 10.87 1.73 -27.37
C TYR A 474 9.74 0.85 -26.81
N ASN A 475 9.98 -0.46 -26.66
CA ASN A 475 8.99 -1.41 -26.17
C ASN A 475 8.60 -1.14 -24.70
N ILE A 476 9.57 -0.83 -23.85
CA ILE A 476 9.34 -0.53 -22.42
C ILE A 476 8.65 0.82 -22.24
N SER A 477 8.83 1.75 -23.18
CA SER A 477 8.22 3.08 -23.15
C SER A 477 6.76 3.11 -23.59
N LYS A 478 6.19 2.00 -24.05
CA LYS A 478 4.76 1.93 -24.43
C LYS A 478 3.84 2.02 -23.20
N PRO A 479 2.65 2.68 -23.32
CA PRO A 479 2.18 3.46 -24.45
C PRO A 479 2.99 4.76 -24.61
N LEU A 480 3.31 5.12 -25.86
CA LEU A 480 4.14 6.28 -26.16
C LEU A 480 3.33 7.57 -26.04
N ASN A 481 3.85 8.54 -25.28
CA ASN A 481 3.38 9.92 -25.28
C ASN A 481 4.47 10.85 -25.88
N TRP A 482 4.15 12.12 -26.11
CA TRP A 482 5.09 13.09 -26.71
C TRP A 482 6.41 13.20 -25.93
N PHE A 483 6.36 13.12 -24.59
CA PHE A 483 7.54 13.18 -23.73
C PHE A 483 8.44 11.96 -23.90
N ARG A 484 7.88 10.74 -23.99
CA ARG A 484 8.63 9.50 -24.22
C ARG A 484 9.25 9.46 -25.61
N TRP A 485 8.59 10.07 -26.61
CA TRP A 485 9.18 10.27 -27.93
C TRP A 485 10.37 11.21 -27.91
N ILE A 486 10.32 12.31 -27.14
CA ILE A 486 11.46 13.21 -26.96
C ILE A 486 12.63 12.51 -26.28
N ILE A 487 12.37 11.72 -25.23
CA ILE A 487 13.43 10.96 -24.55
C ILE A 487 14.05 9.97 -25.52
N TRP A 488 13.24 9.17 -26.22
CA TRP A 488 13.74 8.16 -27.17
C TRP A 488 14.55 8.81 -28.29
N GLY A 489 14.00 9.80 -28.96
CA GLY A 489 14.65 10.52 -30.05
C GLY A 489 15.89 11.30 -29.60
N GLY A 490 15.83 11.93 -28.41
CA GLY A 490 16.96 12.64 -27.81
C GLY A 490 18.13 11.70 -27.46
N CYS A 491 17.83 10.50 -26.94
CA CYS A 491 18.86 9.50 -26.66
C CYS A 491 19.49 8.95 -27.97
N VAL A 492 18.70 8.68 -29.00
CA VAL A 492 19.22 8.26 -30.31
C VAL A 492 20.13 9.35 -30.90
N THR A 493 19.64 10.59 -30.92
CA THR A 493 20.41 11.75 -31.43
C THR A 493 21.68 11.97 -30.62
N GLY A 494 21.59 11.90 -29.28
CA GLY A 494 22.72 12.05 -28.37
C GLY A 494 23.81 11.01 -28.61
N LEU A 495 23.43 9.73 -28.77
CA LEU A 495 24.38 8.67 -29.08
C LEU A 495 25.06 8.92 -30.43
N LEU A 496 24.30 9.29 -31.47
CA LEU A 496 24.87 9.59 -32.81
C LEU A 496 25.84 10.78 -32.76
N VAL A 497 25.47 11.87 -32.07
CA VAL A 497 26.31 13.05 -31.90
C VAL A 497 27.61 12.68 -31.18
N CYS A 498 27.52 11.94 -30.05
CA CYS A 498 28.71 11.50 -29.32
C CYS A 498 29.57 10.53 -30.15
N SER A 499 28.98 9.64 -30.95
CA SER A 499 29.73 8.73 -31.82
C SER A 499 30.48 9.45 -32.94
N ILE A 500 29.91 10.56 -33.47
CA ILE A 500 30.52 11.32 -34.58
C ILE A 500 31.54 12.32 -34.07
N TRP A 501 31.23 13.08 -33.01
CA TRP A 501 32.05 14.20 -32.56
C TRP A 501 33.05 13.83 -31.44
N LEU A 502 32.73 12.83 -30.65
CA LEU A 502 33.55 12.32 -29.54
C LEU A 502 34.01 10.87 -29.78
N GLY A 503 33.98 10.40 -31.04
CA GLY A 503 34.33 9.04 -31.40
C GLY A 503 35.70 8.60 -30.90
N ASP A 504 36.70 9.46 -30.94
CA ASP A 504 38.06 9.18 -30.46
C ASP A 504 38.08 8.86 -28.94
N ILE A 505 37.22 9.50 -28.15
CA ILE A 505 37.13 9.28 -26.71
C ILE A 505 36.50 7.90 -26.42
N PHE A 506 35.54 7.50 -27.25
CA PHE A 506 34.82 6.24 -27.08
C PHE A 506 35.36 5.08 -27.92
N GLY A 507 36.50 5.27 -28.60
CA GLY A 507 37.09 4.26 -29.46
C GLY A 507 36.22 3.93 -30.69
N ILE A 508 35.45 4.90 -31.19
CA ILE A 508 34.55 4.75 -32.34
C ILE A 508 35.18 5.46 -33.54
N GLY A 509 35.79 4.66 -34.43
CA GLY A 509 36.40 5.13 -35.67
C GLY A 509 35.59 4.77 -36.91
N ARG A 510 36.25 4.86 -38.08
CA ARG A 510 35.65 4.46 -39.36
C ARG A 510 35.74 2.94 -39.54
N MET A 511 34.65 2.29 -39.87
CA MET A 511 34.60 0.87 -40.18
C MET A 511 34.98 0.58 -41.64
N SER A 512 35.64 -0.54 -41.89
CA SER A 512 35.86 -1.03 -43.24
C SER A 512 34.54 -1.41 -43.94
N LEU A 513 34.53 -1.35 -45.29
CA LEU A 513 33.33 -1.70 -46.05
C LEU A 513 32.82 -3.12 -45.75
N LYS A 514 33.75 -4.08 -45.54
CA LYS A 514 33.39 -5.45 -45.16
C LYS A 514 32.66 -5.50 -43.81
N CYS A 515 33.12 -4.71 -42.85
CA CYS A 515 32.46 -4.63 -41.54
C CYS A 515 31.10 -3.98 -41.61
N VAL A 516 30.95 -2.90 -42.41
CA VAL A 516 29.66 -2.21 -42.64
C VAL A 516 28.63 -3.14 -43.27
N LEU A 517 29.01 -3.97 -44.24
CA LEU A 517 28.10 -4.94 -44.85
C LEU A 517 27.67 -6.04 -43.85
N LEU A 518 28.58 -6.58 -43.07
CA LEU A 518 28.29 -7.55 -42.00
C LEU A 518 27.35 -6.92 -40.97
N PHE A 519 27.68 -5.73 -40.49
CA PHE A 519 26.83 -4.97 -39.56
C PHE A 519 25.41 -4.79 -40.10
N GLY A 520 25.26 -4.42 -41.38
CA GLY A 520 23.96 -4.26 -42.00
C GLY A 520 23.11 -5.54 -42.01
N VAL A 521 23.72 -6.68 -42.30
CA VAL A 521 23.03 -7.99 -42.24
C VAL A 521 22.52 -8.30 -40.83
N PHE A 522 23.40 -8.17 -39.82
CA PHE A 522 23.03 -8.47 -38.43
C PHE A 522 22.07 -7.42 -37.84
N ALA A 523 22.16 -6.14 -38.25
CA ALA A 523 21.21 -5.10 -37.87
C ALA A 523 19.78 -5.42 -38.35
N ILE A 524 19.64 -5.90 -39.58
CA ILE A 524 18.34 -6.35 -40.12
C ILE A 524 17.84 -7.61 -39.39
N ALA A 525 18.73 -8.54 -39.05
CA ALA A 525 18.37 -9.78 -38.35
C ALA A 525 17.95 -9.54 -36.90
N THR A 526 18.32 -8.41 -36.31
CA THR A 526 18.05 -8.10 -34.88
C THR A 526 16.56 -8.05 -34.56
N GLU A 527 15.74 -7.38 -35.42
CA GLU A 527 14.29 -7.24 -35.18
C GLU A 527 13.57 -8.58 -35.14
N PRO A 528 13.66 -9.45 -36.16
CA PRO A 528 12.97 -10.73 -36.08
C PRO A 528 13.45 -11.62 -34.91
N ILE A 529 14.75 -11.63 -34.59
CA ILE A 529 15.27 -12.42 -33.47
C ILE A 529 14.66 -11.93 -32.15
N LEU A 530 14.64 -10.64 -31.89
CA LEU A 530 14.03 -10.04 -30.71
C LEU A 530 12.52 -10.33 -30.64
N ARG A 531 11.82 -10.16 -31.75
CA ARG A 531 10.37 -10.38 -31.86
C ARG A 531 9.99 -11.82 -31.54
N TYR A 532 10.68 -12.80 -32.14
CA TYR A 532 10.43 -14.21 -31.87
C TYR A 532 10.86 -14.60 -30.44
N GLY A 533 11.92 -14.02 -29.90
CA GLY A 533 12.34 -14.18 -28.51
C GLY A 533 11.27 -13.71 -27.53
N ILE A 534 10.65 -12.56 -27.76
CA ILE A 534 9.53 -12.05 -26.94
C ILE A 534 8.32 -12.99 -27.03
N LEU A 535 7.92 -13.39 -28.23
CA LEU A 535 6.80 -14.31 -28.43
C LEU A 535 7.03 -15.67 -27.74
N LEU A 536 8.25 -16.19 -27.77
CA LEU A 536 8.60 -17.44 -27.10
C LEU A 536 8.46 -17.30 -25.58
N THR A 537 9.00 -16.24 -24.99
CA THR A 537 8.91 -16.02 -23.53
C THR A 537 7.49 -15.78 -23.06
N GLU A 538 6.65 -15.08 -23.84
CA GLU A 538 5.23 -14.91 -23.55
C GLU A 538 4.48 -16.26 -23.60
N THR A 539 4.77 -17.09 -24.60
CA THR A 539 4.15 -18.41 -24.75
C THR A 539 4.53 -19.34 -23.60
N VAL A 540 5.82 -19.40 -23.22
CA VAL A 540 6.31 -20.18 -22.07
C VAL A 540 5.65 -19.69 -20.77
N SER A 541 5.55 -18.38 -20.59
CA SER A 541 4.92 -17.77 -19.42
C SER A 541 3.42 -18.11 -19.32
N ARG A 542 2.69 -18.11 -20.46
CA ARG A 542 1.27 -18.54 -20.52
C ARG A 542 1.10 -20.01 -20.17
N LEU A 543 1.93 -20.88 -20.73
CA LEU A 543 1.92 -22.31 -20.44
C LEU A 543 2.19 -22.61 -18.98
N HIS A 544 3.17 -21.89 -18.39
CA HIS A 544 3.49 -22.06 -16.97
C HIS A 544 2.35 -21.63 -16.06
N ARG A 545 1.67 -20.51 -16.36
CA ARG A 545 0.46 -20.06 -15.61
C ARG A 545 -0.67 -21.08 -15.72
N ALA A 546 -0.99 -21.54 -16.91
CA ALA A 546 -2.04 -22.55 -17.13
C ALA A 546 -1.74 -23.87 -16.38
N HIS A 547 -0.46 -24.28 -16.34
CA HIS A 547 -0.05 -25.48 -15.60
C HIS A 547 -0.17 -25.29 -14.08
N ARG A 548 0.17 -24.09 -13.57
CA ARG A 548 0.01 -23.75 -12.15
C ARG A 548 -1.46 -23.72 -11.74
N GLU A 549 -2.33 -23.12 -12.55
CA GLU A 549 -3.78 -23.07 -12.31
C GLU A 549 -4.38 -24.48 -12.27
N LYS A 550 -3.99 -25.36 -13.21
CA LYS A 550 -4.40 -26.77 -13.20
C LYS A 550 -3.91 -27.53 -11.96
N ARG A 551 -2.70 -27.22 -11.46
CA ARG A 551 -2.18 -27.80 -10.21
C ARG A 551 -2.95 -27.33 -8.99
N LEU A 552 -3.32 -26.05 -8.93
CA LEU A 552 -4.10 -25.48 -7.84
C LEU A 552 -5.53 -26.03 -7.84
N ALA A 553 -6.18 -26.11 -9.00
CA ALA A 553 -7.50 -26.72 -9.15
C ALA A 553 -7.52 -28.20 -8.71
N LYS A 554 -6.48 -28.99 -9.08
CA LYS A 554 -6.34 -30.37 -8.61
C LYS A 554 -6.11 -30.50 -7.10
N LYS A 555 -5.41 -29.51 -6.49
CA LYS A 555 -5.23 -29.51 -5.03
C LYS A 555 -6.53 -29.15 -4.31
N ALA A 556 -7.28 -28.16 -4.82
CA ALA A 556 -8.58 -27.79 -4.28
C ALA A 556 -9.58 -28.98 -4.36
N GLN A 557 -9.68 -29.63 -5.52
CA GLN A 557 -10.54 -30.81 -5.71
C GLN A 557 -10.16 -32.03 -4.84
N LYS A 558 -8.88 -32.12 -4.45
CA LYS A 558 -8.38 -33.14 -3.53
C LYS A 558 -8.66 -32.82 -2.06
N ALA A 559 -8.75 -31.51 -1.72
CA ALA A 559 -9.14 -31.05 -0.39
C ALA A 559 -10.65 -31.15 -0.16
N GLU A 560 -11.48 -30.98 -1.20
CA GLU A 560 -12.93 -31.19 -1.15
C GLU A 560 -13.32 -32.68 -1.06
N ASN A 561 -12.46 -33.61 -1.49
CA ASN A 561 -12.72 -35.07 -1.49
C ASN A 561 -12.13 -35.80 -0.27
N ASN A 562 -11.44 -35.09 0.63
CA ASN A 562 -10.98 -35.60 1.93
C ASN A 562 -11.72 -34.91 3.08
#